data_e31bd4949b7ede132e4022e4b3d47d60
#
_entry.id   e31bd4949b7ede132e4022e4b3d47d60
#
_cell.length_a   1.000
_cell.length_b   1.000
_cell.length_c   1.000
_cell.angle_alpha   90.00
_cell.angle_beta   90.00
_cell.angle_gamma   90.00
#
_symmetry.space_group_name_H-M   'P 1'
#
loop_
_entity.id
_entity.type
_entity.pdbx_description
1 polymer ?
#
loop_
_entity_poly.entity_id
_entity_poly.type
_entity_poly.pdbx_seq_one_letter_code
_entity_poly.pdbx_strand_id
1 'polypeptide(L)'
;MVDPAVSRHFSRAAARYSYLRGRGPLKRIRRREQAAVRELAEIKPGATVLDAGCGDGATLEWLSARGATAFGIDLTWPMALLCAARGFPVAVQDIENLGLRTVFDWVLCIGALEFVPDPARALQNLAGCLAPNGTLVLLYPRRGALGALYAMYHRTHGARIHLFGDREIAVLLTGAGLVPPLQRRDCVLSSACSTVLAGTEIP
;
A
#
# COMPACT_ATOMS: atom_id res chain seq x y z
N MET A 1 3.44 -13.09 -12.28
CA MET A 1 4.83 -13.56 -11.99
C MET A 1 5.59 -12.36 -11.45
N VAL A 2 6.11 -12.45 -10.23
CA VAL A 2 6.85 -11.38 -9.56
C VAL A 2 7.98 -10.85 -10.45
N ASP A 3 8.09 -9.52 -10.58
CA ASP A 3 9.27 -8.93 -11.24
C ASP A 3 10.52 -9.16 -10.35
N PRO A 4 11.48 -9.98 -10.80
CA PRO A 4 12.70 -10.25 -10.02
C PRO A 4 13.51 -8.98 -9.71
N ALA A 5 13.34 -7.93 -10.50
CA ALA A 5 14.04 -6.65 -10.28
C ALA A 5 13.48 -5.91 -9.06
N VAL A 6 12.16 -5.89 -8.88
CA VAL A 6 11.50 -5.31 -7.70
C VAL A 6 11.91 -6.05 -6.43
N SER A 7 11.83 -7.38 -6.44
CA SER A 7 12.25 -8.21 -5.29
C SER A 7 13.73 -7.96 -4.93
N ARG A 8 14.64 -7.92 -5.92
CA ARG A 8 16.07 -7.62 -5.68
C ARG A 8 16.27 -6.20 -5.15
N HIS A 9 15.52 -5.21 -5.67
CA HIS A 9 15.60 -3.82 -5.24
C HIS A 9 15.30 -3.69 -3.75
N PHE A 10 14.15 -4.19 -3.29
CA PHE A 10 13.75 -4.11 -1.89
C PHE A 10 14.57 -5.00 -0.97
N SER A 11 15.00 -6.18 -1.42
CA SER A 11 15.89 -7.03 -0.64
C SER A 11 17.24 -6.36 -0.35
N ARG A 12 17.81 -5.64 -1.32
CA ARG A 12 19.04 -4.86 -1.12
C ARG A 12 18.82 -3.61 -0.28
N ALA A 13 17.66 -2.98 -0.42
CA ALA A 13 17.31 -1.78 0.34
C ALA A 13 17.04 -2.07 1.82
N ALA A 14 16.58 -3.27 2.17
CA ALA A 14 16.08 -3.63 3.49
C ALA A 14 17.00 -3.20 4.64
N ALA A 15 18.31 -3.48 4.55
CA ALA A 15 19.30 -3.15 5.59
C ALA A 15 19.41 -1.64 5.89
N ARG A 16 19.03 -0.78 4.94
CA ARG A 16 19.12 0.68 5.06
C ARG A 16 17.74 1.37 4.98
N TYR A 17 16.68 0.59 4.78
CA TYR A 17 15.36 1.11 4.45
C TYR A 17 14.80 2.03 5.55
N SER A 18 14.76 1.54 6.78
CA SER A 18 14.30 2.31 7.95
C SER A 18 15.15 3.56 8.19
N TYR A 19 16.47 3.45 8.02
CA TYR A 19 17.40 4.57 8.16
C TYR A 19 17.16 5.67 7.11
N LEU A 20 17.05 5.29 5.83
CA LEU A 20 16.85 6.22 4.72
C LEU A 20 15.44 6.82 4.75
N ARG A 21 14.44 6.06 5.21
CA ARG A 21 13.05 6.50 5.31
C ARG A 21 12.87 7.65 6.31
N GLY A 22 13.67 7.67 7.37
CA GLY A 22 13.62 8.70 8.42
C GLY A 22 14.37 9.99 8.13
N ARG A 23 15.13 10.09 7.01
CA ARG A 23 16.08 11.19 6.74
C ARG A 23 15.92 11.77 5.34
N GLY A 24 16.53 12.96 5.14
CA GLY A 24 16.60 13.64 3.85
C GLY A 24 15.35 14.44 3.46
N PRO A 25 15.34 15.08 2.28
CA PRO A 25 14.28 15.97 1.81
C PRO A 25 12.95 15.25 1.62
N LEU A 26 12.96 13.95 1.31
CA LEU A 26 11.75 13.13 1.13
C LEU A 26 10.98 12.87 2.45
N LYS A 27 11.59 13.14 3.63
CA LYS A 27 10.92 12.97 4.93
C LYS A 27 9.64 13.80 5.05
N ARG A 28 9.65 15.05 4.54
CA ARG A 28 8.46 15.93 4.57
C ARG A 28 7.34 15.42 3.66
N ILE A 29 7.71 14.90 2.48
CA ILE A 29 6.76 14.31 1.54
C ILE A 29 6.11 13.09 2.17
N ARG A 30 6.89 12.15 2.68
CA ARG A 30 6.39 10.94 3.35
C ARG A 30 5.50 11.24 4.57
N ARG A 31 5.84 12.27 5.36
CA ARG A 31 4.98 12.69 6.47
C ARG A 31 3.60 13.16 5.99
N ARG A 32 3.53 13.91 4.89
CA ARG A 32 2.27 14.34 4.28
C ARG A 32 1.48 13.17 3.72
N GLU A 33 2.14 12.24 3.07
CA GLU A 33 1.54 11.00 2.57
C GLU A 33 0.95 10.16 3.71
N GLN A 34 1.71 9.96 4.78
CA GLN A 34 1.22 9.27 5.97
C GLN A 34 0.06 10.01 6.65
N ALA A 35 0.09 11.33 6.71
CA ALA A 35 -1.02 12.12 7.24
C ALA A 35 -2.29 11.92 6.38
N ALA A 36 -2.17 12.00 5.06
CA ALA A 36 -3.27 11.77 4.14
C ALA A 36 -3.90 10.37 4.28
N VAL A 37 -3.07 9.33 4.41
CA VAL A 37 -3.55 7.97 4.66
C VAL A 37 -4.28 7.88 6.01
N ARG A 38 -3.73 8.50 7.07
CA ARG A 38 -4.31 8.49 8.41
C ARG A 38 -5.63 9.24 8.50
N GLU A 39 -5.83 10.28 7.69
CA GLU A 39 -7.10 11.00 7.57
C GLU A 39 -8.16 10.15 6.88
N LEU A 40 -7.78 9.34 5.89
CA LEU A 40 -8.69 8.46 5.16
C LEU A 40 -9.01 7.16 5.90
N ALA A 41 -8.08 6.69 6.74
CA ALA A 41 -8.20 5.46 7.49
C ALA A 41 -8.66 5.76 8.92
N GLU A 42 -9.95 5.87 9.11
CA GLU A 42 -10.59 6.08 10.43
C GLU A 42 -10.59 4.80 11.28
N ILE A 43 -9.38 4.26 11.50
CA ILE A 43 -9.18 3.00 12.21
C ILE A 43 -9.61 3.15 13.67
N LYS A 44 -10.57 2.32 14.08
CA LYS A 44 -11.05 2.22 15.47
C LYS A 44 -10.32 1.11 16.22
N PRO A 45 -10.21 1.19 17.56
CA PRO A 45 -9.70 0.08 18.35
C PRO A 45 -10.50 -1.21 18.09
N GLY A 46 -9.78 -2.33 17.99
CA GLY A 46 -10.38 -3.63 17.66
C GLY A 46 -10.57 -3.92 16.18
N ALA A 47 -10.45 -2.93 15.29
CA ALA A 47 -10.56 -3.16 13.85
C ALA A 47 -9.45 -4.11 13.35
N THR A 48 -9.82 -5.00 12.41
CA THR A 48 -8.88 -5.90 11.73
C THR A 48 -8.33 -5.23 10.48
N VAL A 49 -7.00 -5.21 10.31
CA VAL A 49 -6.33 -4.47 9.24
C VAL A 49 -5.28 -5.32 8.53
N LEU A 50 -5.34 -5.37 7.20
CA LEU A 50 -4.26 -5.88 6.34
C LEU A 50 -3.42 -4.71 5.83
N ASP A 51 -2.10 -4.75 6.06
CA ASP A 51 -1.12 -3.84 5.44
C ASP A 51 -0.40 -4.56 4.30
N ALA A 52 -0.81 -4.29 3.08
CA ALA A 52 -0.29 -4.93 1.87
C ALA A 52 0.91 -4.17 1.30
N GLY A 53 2.08 -4.78 1.36
CA GLY A 53 3.38 -4.13 1.14
C GLY A 53 3.87 -3.44 2.41
N CYS A 54 3.79 -4.12 3.56
CA CYS A 54 4.06 -3.53 4.89
C CYS A 54 5.51 -3.08 5.12
N GLY A 55 6.45 -3.53 4.29
CA GLY A 55 7.85 -3.16 4.37
C GLY A 55 8.45 -3.44 5.76
N ASP A 56 9.03 -2.42 6.38
CA ASP A 56 9.62 -2.49 7.72
C ASP A 56 8.61 -2.44 8.89
N GLY A 57 7.30 -2.46 8.62
CA GLY A 57 6.24 -2.49 9.61
C GLY A 57 5.90 -1.13 10.24
N ALA A 58 6.32 -0.01 9.65
CA ALA A 58 6.03 1.33 10.22
C ALA A 58 4.53 1.65 10.25
N THR A 59 3.75 1.14 9.28
CA THR A 59 2.28 1.26 9.28
C THR A 59 1.66 0.38 10.36
N LEU A 60 2.17 -0.84 10.53
CA LEU A 60 1.70 -1.77 11.57
C LEU A 60 1.93 -1.21 12.98
N GLU A 61 3.05 -0.53 13.21
CA GLU A 61 3.31 0.18 14.48
C GLU A 61 2.24 1.24 14.75
N TRP A 62 1.91 2.04 13.75
CA TRP A 62 0.86 3.06 13.88
C TRP A 62 -0.52 2.44 14.13
N LEU A 63 -0.85 1.32 13.47
CA LEU A 63 -2.11 0.59 13.65
C LEU A 63 -2.21 -0.02 15.06
N SER A 64 -1.13 -0.67 15.51
CA SER A 64 -1.05 -1.25 16.86
C SER A 64 -1.22 -0.19 17.93
N ALA A 65 -0.59 0.99 17.78
CA ALA A 65 -0.75 2.11 18.72
C ALA A 65 -2.19 2.65 18.79
N ARG A 66 -3.07 2.29 17.83
CA ARG A 66 -4.51 2.61 17.82
C ARG A 66 -5.39 1.48 18.34
N GLY A 67 -4.78 0.38 18.78
CA GLY A 67 -5.51 -0.79 19.26
C GLY A 67 -6.15 -1.64 18.14
N ALA A 68 -5.68 -1.51 16.89
CA ALA A 68 -6.10 -2.36 15.79
C ALA A 68 -5.37 -3.70 15.82
N THR A 69 -6.03 -4.76 15.35
CA THR A 69 -5.42 -6.06 15.07
C THR A 69 -4.91 -6.06 13.64
N ALA A 70 -3.62 -5.81 13.48
CA ALA A 70 -3.01 -5.63 12.17
C ALA A 70 -2.15 -6.83 11.75
N PHE A 71 -2.22 -7.18 10.47
CA PHE A 71 -1.42 -8.21 9.83
C PHE A 71 -0.73 -7.62 8.59
N GLY A 72 0.57 -7.90 8.42
CA GLY A 72 1.35 -7.41 7.29
C GLY A 72 1.61 -8.48 6.24
N ILE A 73 1.66 -8.07 4.98
CA ILE A 73 2.24 -8.89 3.92
C ILE A 73 3.27 -8.08 3.15
N ASP A 74 4.36 -8.70 2.76
CA ASP A 74 5.38 -8.12 1.88
C ASP A 74 5.87 -9.15 0.88
N LEU A 75 6.26 -8.69 -0.30
CA LEU A 75 6.78 -9.55 -1.35
C LEU A 75 8.14 -10.17 -0.98
N THR A 76 8.94 -9.49 -0.16
CA THR A 76 10.33 -9.83 0.08
C THR A 76 10.56 -10.35 1.49
N TRP A 77 11.25 -11.48 1.57
CA TRP A 77 11.66 -12.07 2.85
C TRP A 77 12.42 -11.08 3.75
N PRO A 78 13.43 -10.31 3.26
CA PRO A 78 14.16 -9.39 4.12
C PRO A 78 13.28 -8.27 4.73
N MET A 79 12.27 -7.77 4.01
CA MET A 79 11.33 -6.79 4.57
C MET A 79 10.41 -7.45 5.61
N ALA A 80 9.85 -8.61 5.29
CA ALA A 80 9.03 -9.37 6.24
C ALA A 80 9.82 -9.68 7.53
N LEU A 81 11.11 -10.03 7.41
CA LEU A 81 11.98 -10.29 8.57
C LEU A 81 12.17 -9.03 9.44
N LEU A 82 12.37 -7.86 8.84
CA LEU A 82 12.45 -6.58 9.58
C LEU A 82 11.15 -6.29 10.34
N CYS A 83 10.02 -6.56 9.71
CA CYS A 83 8.70 -6.40 10.30
C CYS A 83 8.49 -7.38 11.47
N ALA A 84 8.80 -8.67 11.29
CA ALA A 84 8.71 -9.71 12.30
C ALA A 84 9.64 -9.43 13.50
N ALA A 85 10.86 -8.92 13.26
CA ALA A 85 11.80 -8.54 14.32
C ALA A 85 11.27 -7.40 15.23
N ARG A 86 10.27 -6.66 14.78
CA ARG A 86 9.56 -5.64 15.57
C ARG A 86 8.33 -6.20 16.30
N GLY A 87 8.10 -7.51 16.20
CA GLY A 87 7.00 -8.20 16.87
C GLY A 87 5.66 -8.15 16.12
N PHE A 88 5.63 -7.73 14.85
CA PHE A 88 4.39 -7.69 14.09
C PHE A 88 4.13 -9.00 13.33
N PRO A 89 2.88 -9.48 13.29
CA PRO A 89 2.51 -10.62 12.47
C PRO A 89 2.63 -10.26 10.99
N VAL A 90 3.40 -11.05 10.23
CA VAL A 90 3.67 -10.81 8.82
C VAL A 90 3.86 -12.10 8.06
N ALA A 91 3.45 -12.12 6.79
CA ALA A 91 3.76 -13.20 5.85
C ALA A 91 4.43 -12.68 4.58
N VAL A 92 5.23 -13.53 3.94
CA VAL A 92 5.75 -13.24 2.59
C VAL A 92 4.68 -13.64 1.58
N GLN A 93 4.11 -12.65 0.88
CA GLN A 93 3.03 -12.82 -0.07
C GLN A 93 3.16 -11.83 -1.22
N ASP A 94 2.75 -12.27 -2.40
CA ASP A 94 2.61 -11.44 -3.58
C ASP A 94 1.16 -10.96 -3.70
N ILE A 95 0.93 -9.65 -3.76
CA ILE A 95 -0.43 -9.09 -3.86
C ILE A 95 -1.11 -9.45 -5.20
N GLU A 96 -0.35 -9.87 -6.22
CA GLU A 96 -0.92 -10.43 -7.46
C GLU A 96 -1.35 -11.90 -7.31
N ASN A 97 -0.92 -12.60 -6.24
CA ASN A 97 -1.24 -14.01 -5.97
C ASN A 97 -1.47 -14.24 -4.49
N LEU A 98 -2.45 -13.55 -3.91
CA LEU A 98 -2.78 -13.71 -2.50
C LEU A 98 -3.43 -15.06 -2.22
N GLY A 99 -2.85 -15.80 -1.27
CA GLY A 99 -3.41 -17.03 -0.72
C GLY A 99 -4.22 -16.82 0.56
N LEU A 100 -4.52 -15.57 0.92
CA LEU A 100 -5.28 -15.25 2.13
C LEU A 100 -6.77 -15.58 1.94
N ARG A 101 -7.34 -16.27 2.94
CA ARG A 101 -8.79 -16.54 3.02
C ARG A 101 -9.48 -15.74 4.13
N THR A 102 -8.72 -14.91 4.84
CA THR A 102 -9.20 -14.04 5.90
C THR A 102 -9.63 -12.71 5.32
N VAL A 103 -10.73 -12.16 5.81
CA VAL A 103 -11.20 -10.81 5.46
C VAL A 103 -10.92 -9.82 6.59
N PHE A 104 -10.79 -8.56 6.21
CA PHE A 104 -10.37 -7.46 7.09
C PHE A 104 -11.35 -6.28 6.97
N ASP A 105 -11.56 -5.57 8.07
CA ASP A 105 -12.33 -4.32 8.06
C ASP A 105 -11.64 -3.24 7.22
N TRP A 106 -10.31 -3.28 7.20
CA TRP A 106 -9.47 -2.36 6.45
C TRP A 106 -8.37 -3.09 5.70
N VAL A 107 -8.17 -2.71 4.45
CA VAL A 107 -7.00 -3.10 3.65
C VAL A 107 -6.24 -1.83 3.30
N LEU A 108 -4.97 -1.76 3.63
CA LEU A 108 -4.08 -0.66 3.29
C LEU A 108 -3.07 -1.14 2.23
N CYS A 109 -2.91 -0.38 1.13
CA CYS A 109 -1.86 -0.61 0.16
C CYS A 109 -1.13 0.71 -0.10
N ILE A 110 -0.03 0.91 0.61
CA ILE A 110 0.65 2.21 0.72
C ILE A 110 2.00 2.15 0.03
N GLY A 111 2.07 2.66 -1.20
CA GLY A 111 3.31 2.69 -1.98
C GLY A 111 3.81 1.30 -2.37
N ALA A 112 2.90 0.39 -2.71
CA ALA A 112 3.21 -0.95 -3.19
C ALA A 112 2.60 -1.24 -4.56
N LEU A 113 1.42 -0.68 -4.87
CA LEU A 113 0.69 -0.93 -6.11
C LEU A 113 1.50 -0.54 -7.36
N GLU A 114 2.34 0.47 -7.28
CA GLU A 114 3.18 0.94 -8.39
C GLU A 114 4.26 -0.05 -8.82
N PHE A 115 4.58 -1.02 -7.98
CA PHE A 115 5.64 -2.00 -8.24
C PHE A 115 5.13 -3.31 -8.82
N VAL A 116 3.81 -3.48 -8.94
CA VAL A 116 3.24 -4.72 -9.49
C VAL A 116 3.09 -4.66 -11.00
N PRO A 117 3.38 -5.75 -11.72
CA PRO A 117 3.16 -5.86 -13.17
C PRO A 117 1.69 -5.71 -13.58
N ASP A 118 0.76 -6.27 -12.79
CA ASP A 118 -0.68 -6.24 -13.06
C ASP A 118 -1.46 -5.61 -11.88
N PRO A 119 -1.60 -4.27 -11.87
CA PRO A 119 -2.35 -3.57 -10.82
C PRO A 119 -3.85 -3.97 -10.76
N ALA A 120 -4.45 -4.37 -11.89
CA ALA A 120 -5.84 -4.80 -11.91
C ALA A 120 -6.03 -6.09 -11.09
N ARG A 121 -5.18 -7.07 -11.31
CA ARG A 121 -5.17 -8.33 -10.57
C ARG A 121 -4.86 -8.13 -9.09
N ALA A 122 -3.88 -7.27 -8.78
CA ALA A 122 -3.56 -6.92 -7.39
C ALA A 122 -4.77 -6.31 -6.68
N LEU A 123 -5.47 -5.37 -7.30
CA LEU A 123 -6.66 -4.74 -6.72
C LEU A 123 -7.83 -5.72 -6.55
N GLN A 124 -8.04 -6.66 -7.49
CA GLN A 124 -9.03 -7.73 -7.34
C GLN A 124 -8.73 -8.60 -6.11
N ASN A 125 -7.48 -9.00 -5.92
CA ASN A 125 -7.05 -9.78 -4.76
C ASN A 125 -7.22 -9.00 -3.44
N LEU A 126 -6.85 -7.71 -3.42
CA LEU A 126 -7.04 -6.86 -2.24
C LEU A 126 -8.52 -6.63 -1.93
N ALA A 127 -9.36 -6.47 -2.94
CA ALA A 127 -10.82 -6.39 -2.77
C ALA A 127 -11.38 -7.68 -2.17
N GLY A 128 -10.87 -8.85 -2.59
CA GLY A 128 -11.23 -10.15 -2.02
C GLY A 128 -10.83 -10.35 -0.55
N CYS A 129 -9.96 -9.49 -0.02
CA CYS A 129 -9.58 -9.48 1.40
C CYS A 129 -10.44 -8.53 2.25
N LEU A 130 -11.40 -7.79 1.66
CA LEU A 130 -12.28 -6.91 2.41
C LEU A 130 -13.46 -7.68 3.01
N ALA A 131 -13.74 -7.41 4.27
CA ALA A 131 -14.99 -7.80 4.91
C ALA A 131 -16.16 -7.05 4.25
N PRO A 132 -17.41 -7.52 4.39
CA PRO A 132 -18.58 -6.72 4.06
C PRO A 132 -18.50 -5.34 4.76
N ASN A 133 -18.68 -4.26 4.01
CA ASN A 133 -18.50 -2.87 4.47
C ASN A 133 -17.04 -2.49 4.81
N GLY A 134 -16.05 -3.35 4.48
CA GLY A 134 -14.64 -3.05 4.63
C GLY A 134 -14.16 -1.96 3.68
N THR A 135 -13.10 -1.25 4.07
CA THR A 135 -12.55 -0.13 3.29
C THR A 135 -11.13 -0.43 2.82
N LEU A 136 -10.87 -0.20 1.54
CA LEU A 136 -9.52 -0.18 0.97
C LEU A 136 -8.99 1.26 0.96
N VAL A 137 -7.78 1.47 1.47
CA VAL A 137 -7.05 2.74 1.35
C VAL A 137 -5.79 2.50 0.52
N LEU A 138 -5.65 3.29 -0.55
CA LEU A 138 -4.50 3.25 -1.44
C LEU A 138 -3.68 4.53 -1.30
N LEU A 139 -2.35 4.39 -1.41
CA LEU A 139 -1.44 5.48 -1.72
C LEU A 139 -0.63 5.09 -2.95
N TYR A 140 -0.67 5.90 -3.99
CA TYR A 140 -0.04 5.63 -5.29
C TYR A 140 0.60 6.88 -5.89
N PRO A 141 1.70 6.75 -6.68
CA PRO A 141 2.34 7.88 -7.35
C PRO A 141 1.51 8.36 -8.52
N ARG A 142 1.41 9.70 -8.68
CA ARG A 142 0.63 10.34 -9.73
C ARG A 142 1.43 10.53 -11.01
N ARG A 143 0.74 10.48 -12.15
CA ARG A 143 1.29 11.00 -13.42
C ARG A 143 1.53 12.49 -13.30
N GLY A 144 2.67 12.94 -13.85
CA GLY A 144 3.08 14.34 -13.88
C GLY A 144 4.59 14.48 -13.85
N ALA A 145 5.11 15.70 -13.91
CA ALA A 145 6.55 15.95 -13.95
C ALA A 145 7.29 15.39 -12.73
N LEU A 146 6.75 15.58 -11.53
CA LEU A 146 7.34 15.05 -10.30
C LEU A 146 7.25 13.53 -10.22
N GLY A 147 6.12 12.94 -10.67
CA GLY A 147 5.99 11.48 -10.80
C GLY A 147 7.01 10.92 -11.79
N ALA A 148 7.24 11.57 -12.92
CA ALA A 148 8.25 11.15 -13.89
C ALA A 148 9.67 11.17 -13.30
N LEU A 149 10.02 12.19 -12.51
CA LEU A 149 11.29 12.24 -11.77
C LEU A 149 11.40 11.09 -10.76
N TYR A 150 10.31 10.80 -10.05
CA TYR A 150 10.26 9.67 -9.12
C TYR A 150 10.42 8.33 -9.85
N ALA A 151 9.76 8.14 -10.99
CA ALA A 151 9.91 6.95 -11.81
C ALA A 151 11.34 6.80 -12.37
N MET A 152 11.95 7.91 -12.79
CA MET A 152 13.34 7.93 -13.25
C MET A 152 14.30 7.51 -12.12
N TYR A 153 14.11 8.04 -10.92
CA TYR A 153 14.87 7.63 -9.73
C TYR A 153 14.79 6.12 -9.50
N HIS A 154 13.60 5.54 -9.49
CA HIS A 154 13.44 4.09 -9.31
C HIS A 154 14.08 3.29 -10.45
N ARG A 155 13.95 3.76 -11.69
CA ARG A 155 14.57 3.11 -12.85
C ARG A 155 16.10 3.08 -12.77
N THR A 156 16.74 4.14 -12.29
CA THR A 156 18.21 4.17 -12.08
C THR A 156 18.64 3.25 -10.94
N HIS A 157 17.71 2.89 -10.02
CA HIS A 157 17.97 1.94 -8.92
C HIS A 157 17.44 0.53 -9.22
N GLY A 158 17.11 0.23 -10.47
CA GLY A 158 16.78 -1.12 -10.94
C GLY A 158 15.33 -1.54 -10.75
N ALA A 159 14.42 -0.62 -10.42
CA ALA A 159 12.98 -0.89 -10.35
C ALA A 159 12.22 -0.01 -11.34
N ARG A 160 11.24 -0.60 -12.03
CA ARG A 160 10.25 0.14 -12.81
C ARG A 160 9.02 0.33 -11.97
N ILE A 161 8.41 1.51 -12.03
CA ILE A 161 7.15 1.80 -11.34
C ILE A 161 6.08 2.25 -12.31
N HIS A 162 4.84 1.95 -11.98
CA HIS A 162 3.67 2.45 -12.65
C HIS A 162 3.25 3.81 -12.04
N LEU A 163 2.95 4.78 -12.89
CA LEU A 163 2.38 6.07 -12.48
C LEU A 163 0.91 6.09 -12.86
N PHE A 164 0.04 6.40 -11.91
CA PHE A 164 -1.39 6.33 -12.12
C PHE A 164 -2.01 7.71 -12.41
N GLY A 165 -2.95 7.72 -13.36
CA GLY A 165 -3.87 8.84 -13.56
C GLY A 165 -5.18 8.61 -12.79
N ASP A 166 -5.91 9.70 -12.51
CA ASP A 166 -7.16 9.64 -11.72
C ASP A 166 -8.22 8.75 -12.38
N ARG A 167 -8.40 8.91 -13.70
CA ARG A 167 -9.34 8.10 -14.48
C ARG A 167 -8.92 6.62 -14.51
N GLU A 168 -7.63 6.36 -14.60
CA GLU A 168 -7.11 5.00 -14.60
C GLU A 168 -7.36 4.28 -13.27
N ILE A 169 -7.09 4.94 -12.14
CA ILE A 169 -7.39 4.38 -10.81
C ILE A 169 -8.89 4.09 -10.67
N ALA A 170 -9.76 5.01 -11.11
CA ALA A 170 -11.20 4.77 -11.04
C ALA A 170 -11.63 3.54 -11.86
N VAL A 171 -11.08 3.36 -13.07
CA VAL A 171 -11.35 2.20 -13.92
C VAL A 171 -10.83 0.91 -13.28
N LEU A 172 -9.61 0.92 -12.73
CA LEU A 172 -9.01 -0.23 -12.06
C LEU A 172 -9.81 -0.66 -10.82
N LEU A 173 -10.26 0.30 -10.00
CA LEU A 173 -11.10 0.03 -8.83
C LEU A 173 -12.45 -0.57 -9.23
N THR A 174 -13.13 0.03 -10.22
CA THR A 174 -14.40 -0.50 -10.72
C THR A 174 -14.23 -1.92 -11.28
N GLY A 175 -13.15 -2.18 -12.03
CA GLY A 175 -12.82 -3.52 -12.55
C GLY A 175 -12.51 -4.55 -11.47
N ALA A 176 -12.14 -4.12 -10.27
CA ALA A 176 -11.93 -4.96 -9.09
C ALA A 176 -13.20 -5.13 -8.22
N GLY A 177 -14.36 -4.63 -8.67
CA GLY A 177 -15.59 -4.69 -7.89
C GLY A 177 -15.67 -3.68 -6.75
N LEU A 178 -14.86 -2.61 -6.82
CA LEU A 178 -14.86 -1.50 -5.87
C LEU A 178 -15.56 -0.29 -6.47
N VAL A 179 -16.07 0.60 -5.63
CA VAL A 179 -16.60 1.88 -6.12
C VAL A 179 -15.44 2.82 -6.50
N PRO A 180 -15.68 3.84 -7.36
CA PRO A 180 -14.71 4.92 -7.54
C PRO A 180 -14.33 5.57 -6.21
N PRO A 181 -13.15 6.24 -6.12
CA PRO A 181 -12.71 6.80 -4.85
C PRO A 181 -13.76 7.68 -4.17
N LEU A 182 -14.15 7.32 -2.94
CA LEU A 182 -15.11 8.07 -2.11
C LEU A 182 -14.48 9.35 -1.57
N GLN A 183 -13.24 9.22 -1.14
CA GLN A 183 -12.44 10.32 -0.62
C GLN A 183 -11.06 10.27 -1.23
N ARG A 184 -10.45 11.44 -1.42
CA ARG A 184 -9.10 11.57 -1.96
C ARG A 184 -8.33 12.69 -1.28
N ARG A 185 -7.04 12.49 -1.12
CA ARG A 185 -6.06 13.47 -0.63
C ARG A 185 -4.87 13.51 -1.55
N ASP A 186 -4.67 14.64 -2.22
CA ASP A 186 -3.52 14.83 -3.09
C ASP A 186 -2.30 15.27 -2.29
N CYS A 187 -1.20 14.57 -2.51
CA CYS A 187 0.12 14.86 -1.97
C CYS A 187 1.04 15.38 -3.08
N VAL A 188 2.29 15.68 -2.76
CA VAL A 188 3.24 16.27 -3.72
C VAL A 188 3.55 15.33 -4.89
N LEU A 189 3.79 14.05 -4.59
CA LEU A 189 4.18 13.01 -5.58
C LEU A 189 3.07 12.00 -5.84
N SER A 190 2.13 11.88 -4.91
CA SER A 190 1.17 10.78 -4.82
C SER A 190 -0.24 11.27 -4.55
N SER A 191 -1.21 10.38 -4.63
CA SER A 191 -2.56 10.56 -4.09
C SER A 191 -2.88 9.40 -3.17
N ALA A 192 -3.56 9.71 -2.06
CA ALA A 192 -4.25 8.72 -1.24
C ALA A 192 -5.74 8.74 -1.56
N CYS A 193 -6.37 7.59 -1.61
CA CYS A 193 -7.82 7.48 -1.75
C CYS A 193 -8.39 6.33 -0.92
N SER A 194 -9.68 6.43 -0.54
CA SER A 194 -10.44 5.35 0.06
C SER A 194 -11.56 4.89 -0.84
N THR A 195 -11.89 3.60 -0.79
CA THR A 195 -12.94 2.95 -1.56
C THR A 195 -13.49 1.75 -0.81
N VAL A 196 -14.69 1.29 -1.18
CA VAL A 196 -15.38 0.14 -0.60
C VAL A 196 -15.85 -0.79 -1.71
N LEU A 197 -16.31 -2.01 -1.35
CA LEU A 197 -16.91 -2.93 -2.31
C LEU A 197 -18.17 -2.31 -2.94
N ALA A 198 -18.39 -2.59 -4.22
CA ALA A 198 -19.61 -2.18 -4.90
C ALA A 198 -20.83 -2.91 -4.26
N GLY A 199 -21.92 -2.17 -4.01
CA GLY A 199 -23.07 -2.70 -3.31
C GLY A 199 -23.04 -2.52 -1.78
N THR A 200 -21.94 -1.98 -1.23
CA THR A 200 -21.89 -1.54 0.17
C THR A 200 -22.77 -0.31 0.36
N GLU A 201 -23.62 -0.31 1.39
CA GLU A 201 -24.30 0.91 1.80
C GLU A 201 -23.28 1.91 2.34
N ILE A 202 -23.20 3.07 1.68
CA ILE A 202 -22.29 4.15 2.07
C ILE A 202 -23.04 5.01 3.09
N PRO A 203 -22.49 5.15 4.31
CA PRO A 203 -23.12 5.92 5.38
C PRO A 203 -23.20 7.43 5.06
#